data_7bb6c6d8f84d5dad182be51f7fd18a82
#
_entry.id   7bb6c6d8f84d5dad182be51f7fd18a82
#
_cell.length_a   1.000
_cell.length_b   1.000
_cell.length_c   1.000
_cell.angle_alpha   90.00
_cell.angle_beta   90.00
_cell.angle_gamma   90.00
#
_symmetry.space_group_name_H-M   'P 1'
#
loop_
_entity.id
_entity.type
_entity.pdbx_description
1 polymer ?
#
loop_
_entity_poly.entity_id
_entity_poly.type
_entity_poly.pdbx_seq_one_letter_code
_entity_poly.pdbx_strand_id
1 'polypeptide(L)'
;EKIKDAHFVGIRSRTQITEKVVEAAQKLVAIGCFCIGTNQVDLEATQRRGIPVFNAPFSNTRSVAELVLGQIILLLRQVPSKNAKAHRGEWEKTAVGSYEARGKTLGIIGYGHIGTQLSILAEHLGMRVQFFDIEDKLVLGNSAQVKSLEKLLNTSDVVSLHVPETPQTQDMIGEK
;
A
#
# COMPACT_ATOMS: atom_id res chain seq x y z
N GLU A 1 1.05 33.08 2.27
CA GLU A 1 0.24 34.22 1.80
C GLU A 1 -0.98 33.80 0.99
N LYS A 2 -0.87 32.94 -0.03
CA LYS A 2 -1.97 32.54 -0.93
C LYS A 2 -3.12 31.79 -0.27
N ILE A 3 -2.90 31.12 0.87
CA ILE A 3 -3.91 30.30 1.55
C ILE A 3 -4.98 31.14 2.28
N LYS A 4 -4.69 32.40 2.63
CA LYS A 4 -5.57 33.24 3.47
C LYS A 4 -6.95 33.47 2.86
N ASP A 5 -7.00 33.58 1.55
CA ASP A 5 -8.23 33.90 0.81
C ASP A 5 -8.81 32.67 0.08
N ALA A 6 -8.19 31.51 0.22
CA ALA A 6 -8.67 30.27 -0.40
C ALA A 6 -9.90 29.73 0.35
N HIS A 7 -10.96 29.41 -0.39
CA HIS A 7 -12.14 28.72 0.14
C HIS A 7 -12.02 27.20 0.01
N PHE A 8 -11.34 26.72 -1.03
CA PHE A 8 -11.09 25.32 -1.28
C PHE A 8 -9.62 25.10 -1.60
N VAL A 9 -9.05 24.05 -1.05
CA VAL A 9 -7.66 23.67 -1.31
C VAL A 9 -7.62 22.23 -1.79
N GLY A 10 -7.02 22.01 -2.96
CA GLY A 10 -6.72 20.69 -3.50
C GLY A 10 -5.23 20.38 -3.35
N ILE A 11 -4.91 19.25 -2.74
CA ILE A 11 -3.52 18.82 -2.52
C ILE A 11 -3.26 17.40 -3.04
N ARG A 12 -2.00 17.08 -3.20
CA ARG A 12 -1.52 15.71 -3.40
C ARG A 12 -0.62 15.30 -2.23
N SER A 13 -0.12 14.07 -2.26
CA SER A 13 0.60 13.41 -1.17
C SER A 13 1.83 14.14 -0.61
N ARG A 14 2.43 15.08 -1.36
CA ARG A 14 3.64 15.80 -0.93
C ARG A 14 3.37 17.13 -0.21
N THR A 15 2.15 17.66 -0.31
CA THR A 15 1.82 18.98 0.26
C THR A 15 1.31 18.80 1.68
N GLN A 16 2.00 19.42 2.64
CA GLN A 16 1.63 19.36 4.04
C GLN A 16 0.69 20.51 4.41
N ILE A 17 -0.44 20.17 5.01
CA ILE A 17 -1.39 21.11 5.61
C ILE A 17 -1.28 20.96 7.12
N THR A 18 -0.32 21.68 7.68
CA THR A 18 -0.07 21.71 9.13
C THR A 18 -1.08 22.60 9.85
N GLU A 19 -1.14 22.52 11.18
CA GLU A 19 -1.96 23.40 12.03
C GLU A 19 -1.76 24.88 11.67
N LYS A 20 -0.50 25.34 11.52
CA LYS A 20 -0.19 26.73 11.12
C LYS A 20 -0.82 27.13 9.79
N VAL A 21 -0.90 26.20 8.83
CA VAL A 21 -1.54 26.45 7.53
C VAL A 21 -3.04 26.55 7.70
N VAL A 22 -3.63 25.64 8.49
CA VAL A 22 -5.07 25.67 8.83
C VAL A 22 -5.45 26.96 9.51
N GLU A 23 -4.70 27.42 10.51
CA GLU A 23 -4.93 28.68 11.23
C GLU A 23 -4.85 29.91 10.31
N ALA A 24 -3.89 29.91 9.38
CA ALA A 24 -3.73 31.01 8.41
C ALA A 24 -4.84 31.05 7.36
N ALA A 25 -5.53 29.95 7.10
CA ALA A 25 -6.54 29.80 6.05
C ALA A 25 -7.94 30.20 6.53
N GLN A 26 -8.15 31.49 6.79
CA GLN A 26 -9.35 32.00 7.48
C GLN A 26 -10.66 31.76 6.73
N LYS A 27 -10.61 31.69 5.39
CA LYS A 27 -11.81 31.49 4.54
C LYS A 27 -11.98 30.04 4.07
N LEU A 28 -11.15 29.11 4.56
CA LEU A 28 -11.12 27.73 4.08
C LEU A 28 -12.39 26.97 4.51
N VAL A 29 -13.09 26.43 3.53
CA VAL A 29 -14.35 25.68 3.68
C VAL A 29 -14.12 24.16 3.62
N ALA A 30 -13.21 23.70 2.73
CA ALA A 30 -12.92 22.27 2.58
C ALA A 30 -11.54 22.03 1.97
N ILE A 31 -10.99 20.83 2.26
CA ILE A 31 -9.72 20.33 1.69
C ILE A 31 -10.00 19.06 0.89
N GLY A 32 -9.50 18.99 -0.35
CA GLY A 32 -9.51 17.80 -1.20
C GLY A 32 -8.12 17.20 -1.31
N CYS A 33 -7.95 15.95 -0.84
CA CYS A 33 -6.74 15.17 -1.03
C CYS A 33 -6.89 14.30 -2.29
N PHE A 34 -6.23 14.66 -3.40
CA PHE A 34 -6.22 13.85 -4.62
C PHE A 34 -5.26 12.65 -4.50
N CYS A 35 -5.44 11.87 -3.42
CA CYS A 35 -4.69 10.69 -3.05
C CYS A 35 -5.49 9.86 -2.03
N ILE A 36 -4.99 8.66 -1.69
CA ILE A 36 -5.67 7.78 -0.72
C ILE A 36 -5.46 8.27 0.72
N GLY A 37 -4.20 8.54 1.11
CA GLY A 37 -3.86 8.95 2.46
C GLY A 37 -4.25 10.40 2.76
N THR A 38 -4.48 10.69 4.04
CA THR A 38 -4.72 12.02 4.59
C THR A 38 -3.68 12.43 5.61
N ASN A 39 -2.63 11.63 5.81
CA ASN A 39 -1.55 11.84 6.78
C ASN A 39 -0.76 13.15 6.57
N GLN A 40 -0.87 13.78 5.38
CA GLN A 40 -0.30 15.08 5.08
C GLN A 40 -1.17 16.26 5.56
N VAL A 41 -2.35 16.00 6.16
CA VAL A 41 -3.25 17.02 6.71
C VAL A 41 -3.36 16.84 8.22
N ASP A 42 -3.20 17.92 8.97
CA ASP A 42 -3.49 17.94 10.40
C ASP A 42 -5.02 17.87 10.60
N LEU A 43 -5.50 16.62 10.76
CA LEU A 43 -6.93 16.35 10.88
C LEU A 43 -7.53 16.92 12.18
N GLU A 44 -6.74 16.99 13.26
CA GLU A 44 -7.20 17.58 14.52
C GLU A 44 -7.44 19.09 14.38
N ALA A 45 -6.49 19.77 13.74
CA ALA A 45 -6.64 21.21 13.48
C ALA A 45 -7.82 21.52 12.55
N THR A 46 -8.03 20.71 11.50
CA THR A 46 -9.17 20.87 10.60
C THR A 46 -10.50 20.58 11.31
N GLN A 47 -10.54 19.54 12.15
CA GLN A 47 -11.72 19.19 12.95
C GLN A 47 -12.12 20.31 13.92
N ARG A 48 -11.14 20.88 14.66
CA ARG A 48 -11.40 22.02 15.58
C ARG A 48 -12.03 23.22 14.86
N ARG A 49 -11.75 23.40 13.57
CA ARG A 49 -12.30 24.47 12.74
C ARG A 49 -13.53 24.08 11.92
N GLY A 50 -13.98 22.85 12.03
CA GLY A 50 -15.12 22.34 11.25
C GLY A 50 -14.85 22.27 9.74
N ILE A 51 -13.57 22.10 9.32
CA ILE A 51 -13.18 22.02 7.90
C ILE A 51 -13.14 20.55 7.49
N PRO A 52 -14.04 20.07 6.62
CA PRO A 52 -14.03 18.70 6.14
C PRO A 52 -12.84 18.45 5.21
N VAL A 53 -12.28 17.23 5.33
CA VAL A 53 -11.19 16.73 4.49
C VAL A 53 -11.71 15.55 3.69
N PHE A 54 -11.67 15.65 2.38
CA PHE A 54 -12.07 14.61 1.44
C PHE A 54 -10.84 13.97 0.80
N ASN A 55 -10.87 12.67 0.58
CA ASN A 55 -9.82 11.94 -0.13
C ASN A 55 -10.39 11.12 -1.29
N ALA A 56 -9.50 10.47 -2.06
CA ALA A 56 -9.86 9.62 -3.19
C ALA A 56 -9.41 8.16 -2.90
N PRO A 57 -10.14 7.42 -2.03
CA PRO A 57 -9.66 6.16 -1.46
C PRO A 57 -9.52 5.01 -2.46
N PHE A 58 -10.12 5.13 -3.66
CA PHE A 58 -10.15 4.08 -4.68
C PHE A 58 -9.31 4.40 -5.93
N SER A 59 -8.70 5.59 -5.99
CA SER A 59 -8.16 6.16 -7.23
C SER A 59 -7.01 5.36 -7.87
N ASN A 60 -6.27 4.60 -7.08
CA ASN A 60 -5.11 3.82 -7.56
C ASN A 60 -5.14 2.34 -7.13
N THR A 61 -6.27 1.84 -6.64
CA THR A 61 -6.39 0.46 -6.13
C THR A 61 -5.89 -0.57 -7.14
N ARG A 62 -6.36 -0.49 -8.37
CA ARG A 62 -5.99 -1.43 -9.44
C ARG A 62 -4.53 -1.29 -9.86
N SER A 63 -4.06 -0.06 -10.06
CA SER A 63 -2.69 0.19 -10.52
C SER A 63 -1.64 -0.26 -9.50
N VAL A 64 -1.92 -0.09 -8.20
CA VAL A 64 -1.02 -0.59 -7.14
C VAL A 64 -1.04 -2.12 -7.11
N ALA A 65 -2.21 -2.76 -7.17
CA ALA A 65 -2.30 -4.23 -7.16
C ALA A 65 -1.56 -4.85 -8.36
N GLU A 66 -1.69 -4.29 -9.56
CA GLU A 66 -0.96 -4.73 -10.75
C GLU A 66 0.56 -4.53 -10.64
N LEU A 67 1.00 -3.38 -10.13
CA LEU A 67 2.41 -3.11 -9.92
C LEU A 67 3.03 -4.11 -8.94
N VAL A 68 2.36 -4.36 -7.81
CA VAL A 68 2.82 -5.33 -6.81
C VAL A 68 2.89 -6.74 -7.39
N LEU A 69 1.87 -7.15 -8.15
CA LEU A 69 1.87 -8.46 -8.81
C LEU A 69 3.04 -8.58 -9.79
N GLY A 70 3.30 -7.55 -10.59
CA GLY A 70 4.46 -7.50 -11.47
C GLY A 70 5.78 -7.63 -10.71
N GLN A 71 5.92 -6.91 -9.59
CA GLN A 71 7.11 -6.99 -8.73
C GLN A 71 7.29 -8.39 -8.12
N ILE A 72 6.23 -9.05 -7.67
CA ILE A 72 6.28 -10.43 -7.16
C ILE A 72 6.89 -11.36 -8.22
N ILE A 73 6.40 -11.30 -9.46
CA ILE A 73 6.92 -12.12 -10.56
C ILE A 73 8.40 -11.80 -10.83
N LEU A 74 8.75 -10.52 -10.92
CA LEU A 74 10.12 -10.08 -11.19
C LEU A 74 11.09 -10.55 -10.10
N LEU A 75 10.71 -10.48 -8.83
CA LEU A 75 11.51 -10.92 -7.70
C LEU A 75 11.67 -12.44 -7.68
N LEU A 76 10.60 -13.20 -7.83
CA LEU A 76 10.64 -14.67 -7.90
C LEU A 76 11.50 -15.16 -9.08
N ARG A 77 11.55 -14.42 -10.18
CA ARG A 77 12.37 -14.72 -11.37
C ARG A 77 13.76 -14.10 -11.33
N GLN A 78 14.13 -13.37 -10.28
CA GLN A 78 15.40 -12.64 -10.13
C GLN A 78 15.68 -11.66 -11.28
N VAL A 79 14.64 -11.12 -11.92
CA VAL A 79 14.81 -10.24 -13.08
C VAL A 79 15.61 -8.97 -12.74
N PRO A 80 15.39 -8.27 -11.59
CA PRO A 80 16.16 -7.07 -11.28
C PRO A 80 17.67 -7.30 -11.21
N SER A 81 18.11 -8.39 -10.55
CA SER A 81 19.54 -8.71 -10.44
C SER A 81 20.15 -9.12 -11.77
N LYS A 82 19.46 -9.96 -12.55
CA LYS A 82 19.88 -10.38 -13.89
C LYS A 82 19.93 -9.21 -14.86
N ASN A 83 18.96 -8.29 -14.79
CA ASN A 83 18.96 -7.07 -15.58
C ASN A 83 20.16 -6.18 -15.24
N ALA A 84 20.44 -5.99 -13.95
CA ALA A 84 21.62 -5.20 -13.52
C ALA A 84 22.94 -5.83 -14.00
N LYS A 85 23.07 -7.16 -13.97
CA LYS A 85 24.22 -7.89 -14.52
C LYS A 85 24.35 -7.68 -16.04
N ALA A 86 23.25 -7.84 -16.78
CA ALA A 86 23.23 -7.67 -18.22
C ALA A 86 23.69 -6.26 -18.65
N HIS A 87 23.28 -5.22 -17.92
CA HIS A 87 23.75 -3.85 -18.16
C HIS A 87 25.25 -3.63 -17.91
N ARG A 88 25.90 -4.52 -17.14
CA ARG A 88 27.36 -4.54 -16.96
C ARG A 88 28.09 -5.44 -17.95
N GLY A 89 27.39 -6.03 -18.94
CA GLY A 89 27.94 -6.95 -19.91
C GLY A 89 28.07 -8.40 -19.40
N GLU A 90 27.52 -8.71 -18.23
CA GLU A 90 27.52 -10.06 -17.68
C GLU A 90 26.28 -10.84 -18.18
N TRP A 91 26.48 -12.07 -18.66
CA TRP A 91 25.39 -12.94 -19.08
C TRP A 91 25.23 -14.12 -18.13
N GLU A 92 24.14 -14.10 -17.34
CA GLU A 92 23.84 -15.17 -16.38
C GLU A 92 22.70 -16.07 -16.89
N LYS A 93 23.06 -17.13 -17.59
CA LYS A 93 22.11 -18.14 -18.09
C LYS A 93 21.89 -19.23 -17.06
N THR A 94 21.15 -18.95 -15.98
CA THR A 94 20.78 -19.92 -14.96
C THR A 94 19.35 -19.73 -14.49
N ALA A 95 18.68 -20.83 -14.13
CA ALA A 95 17.38 -20.83 -13.46
C ALA A 95 17.49 -21.08 -11.94
N VAL A 96 18.69 -21.25 -11.42
CA VAL A 96 18.92 -21.48 -9.98
C VAL A 96 18.37 -20.31 -9.19
N GLY A 97 17.56 -20.58 -8.16
CA GLY A 97 16.90 -19.56 -7.33
C GLY A 97 15.76 -18.79 -8.03
N SER A 98 15.37 -19.18 -9.26
CA SER A 98 14.20 -18.62 -9.94
C SER A 98 13.01 -19.55 -9.79
N TYR A 99 11.86 -18.99 -9.38
CA TYR A 99 10.65 -19.75 -9.09
C TYR A 99 9.47 -19.24 -9.92
N GLU A 100 8.52 -20.11 -10.19
CA GLU A 100 7.20 -19.71 -10.71
C GLU A 100 6.34 -19.19 -9.56
N ALA A 101 5.44 -18.23 -9.87
CA ALA A 101 4.46 -17.74 -8.91
C ALA A 101 3.40 -18.80 -8.57
N ARG A 102 3.09 -19.67 -9.53
CA ARG A 102 2.14 -20.77 -9.38
C ARG A 102 2.52 -21.69 -8.21
N GLY A 103 1.54 -21.92 -7.32
CA GLY A 103 1.71 -22.77 -6.13
C GLY A 103 2.44 -22.09 -4.96
N LYS A 104 2.98 -20.88 -5.14
CA LYS A 104 3.55 -20.07 -4.07
C LYS A 104 2.46 -19.45 -3.20
N THR A 105 2.78 -19.16 -1.95
CA THR A 105 1.88 -18.53 -0.99
C THR A 105 2.19 -17.04 -0.88
N LEU A 106 1.20 -16.21 -1.19
CA LEU A 106 1.25 -14.76 -0.96
C LEU A 106 0.60 -14.44 0.39
N GLY A 107 1.36 -13.83 1.28
CA GLY A 107 0.89 -13.23 2.52
C GLY A 107 0.58 -11.74 2.32
N ILE A 108 -0.64 -11.31 2.63
CA ILE A 108 -1.07 -9.91 2.53
C ILE A 108 -1.30 -9.37 3.93
N ILE A 109 -0.61 -8.30 4.29
CA ILE A 109 -0.81 -7.57 5.54
C ILE A 109 -1.66 -6.35 5.23
N GLY A 110 -2.91 -6.33 5.75
CA GLY A 110 -3.93 -5.35 5.40
C GLY A 110 -4.79 -5.79 4.21
N TYR A 111 -5.98 -6.34 4.50
CA TYR A 111 -6.93 -6.85 3.50
C TYR A 111 -8.02 -5.80 3.18
N GLY A 112 -7.57 -4.57 2.90
CA GLY A 112 -8.38 -3.47 2.40
C GLY A 112 -8.60 -3.55 0.89
N HIS A 113 -8.92 -2.41 0.25
CA HIS A 113 -9.21 -2.36 -1.19
C HIS A 113 -8.07 -2.88 -2.08
N ILE A 114 -6.83 -2.49 -1.77
CA ILE A 114 -5.64 -2.93 -2.53
C ILE A 114 -5.36 -4.41 -2.26
N GLY A 115 -5.31 -4.82 -0.98
CA GLY A 115 -5.04 -6.20 -0.60
C GLY A 115 -6.05 -7.18 -1.21
N THR A 116 -7.33 -6.83 -1.17
CA THR A 116 -8.41 -7.62 -1.80
C THR A 116 -8.23 -7.72 -3.32
N GLN A 117 -7.93 -6.60 -3.98
CA GLN A 117 -7.71 -6.60 -5.44
C GLN A 117 -6.47 -7.43 -5.82
N LEU A 118 -5.40 -7.33 -5.02
CA LEU A 118 -4.18 -8.12 -5.22
C LEU A 118 -4.46 -9.62 -5.02
N SER A 119 -5.25 -10.00 -4.01
CA SER A 119 -5.57 -11.41 -3.75
C SER A 119 -6.26 -12.06 -4.96
N ILE A 120 -7.22 -11.38 -5.56
CA ILE A 120 -7.93 -11.85 -6.76
C ILE A 120 -6.95 -12.05 -7.92
N LEU A 121 -6.05 -11.09 -8.16
CA LEU A 121 -5.06 -11.18 -9.24
C LEU A 121 -4.04 -12.30 -9.00
N ALA A 122 -3.57 -12.47 -7.77
CA ALA A 122 -2.62 -13.51 -7.40
C ALA A 122 -3.22 -14.91 -7.53
N GLU A 123 -4.49 -15.09 -7.15
CA GLU A 123 -5.22 -16.34 -7.35
C GLU A 123 -5.28 -16.75 -8.82
N HIS A 124 -5.54 -15.79 -9.73
CA HIS A 124 -5.55 -16.07 -11.17
C HIS A 124 -4.19 -16.51 -11.73
N LEU A 125 -3.08 -16.18 -11.07
CA LEU A 125 -1.75 -16.73 -11.36
C LEU A 125 -1.50 -18.10 -10.73
N GLY A 126 -2.47 -18.67 -10.02
CA GLY A 126 -2.35 -19.94 -9.31
C GLY A 126 -1.57 -19.86 -8.00
N MET A 127 -1.45 -18.69 -7.40
CA MET A 127 -0.92 -18.53 -6.05
C MET A 127 -1.97 -18.92 -5.00
N ARG A 128 -1.52 -19.40 -3.84
CA ARG A 128 -2.34 -19.45 -2.63
C ARG A 128 -2.25 -18.11 -1.94
N VAL A 129 -3.37 -17.62 -1.41
CA VAL A 129 -3.39 -16.33 -0.73
C VAL A 129 -3.77 -16.51 0.74
N GLN A 130 -3.02 -15.90 1.63
CA GLN A 130 -3.40 -15.71 3.03
C GLN A 130 -3.21 -14.25 3.42
N PHE A 131 -4.01 -13.79 4.37
CA PHE A 131 -3.92 -12.41 4.80
C PHE A 131 -4.07 -12.28 6.32
N PHE A 132 -3.49 -11.20 6.84
CA PHE A 132 -3.67 -10.74 8.20
C PHE A 132 -4.27 -9.33 8.19
N ASP A 133 -5.32 -9.13 8.96
CA ASP A 133 -5.94 -7.83 9.20
C ASP A 133 -6.36 -7.75 10.66
N ILE A 134 -6.45 -6.55 11.21
CA ILE A 134 -6.92 -6.31 12.59
C ILE A 134 -8.42 -6.52 12.74
N GLU A 135 -9.16 -6.52 11.63
CA GLU A 135 -10.58 -6.77 11.55
C GLU A 135 -10.87 -8.10 10.86
N ASP A 136 -11.97 -8.71 11.19
CA ASP A 136 -12.49 -9.84 10.42
C ASP A 136 -12.99 -9.36 9.07
N LYS A 137 -12.40 -9.88 7.99
CA LYS A 137 -12.71 -9.50 6.62
C LYS A 137 -13.43 -10.62 5.87
N LEU A 138 -14.28 -10.22 4.92
CA LEU A 138 -14.88 -11.18 4.00
C LEU A 138 -13.79 -11.84 3.15
N VAL A 139 -13.70 -13.16 3.26
CA VAL A 139 -12.76 -13.97 2.48
C VAL A 139 -13.25 -14.09 1.04
N LEU A 140 -12.40 -13.74 0.06
CA LEU A 140 -12.72 -13.87 -1.37
C LEU A 140 -11.79 -14.87 -2.04
N GLY A 141 -12.37 -15.67 -2.95
CA GLY A 141 -11.64 -16.68 -3.72
C GLY A 141 -10.98 -17.74 -2.82
N ASN A 142 -9.71 -18.06 -3.11
CA ASN A 142 -8.90 -19.00 -2.34
C ASN A 142 -8.19 -18.40 -1.13
N SER A 143 -8.43 -17.11 -0.81
CA SER A 143 -7.76 -16.44 0.30
C SER A 143 -8.21 -16.98 1.66
N ALA A 144 -7.33 -16.92 2.66
CA ALA A 144 -7.62 -17.34 4.02
C ALA A 144 -7.09 -16.32 5.03
N GLN A 145 -7.92 -15.89 5.99
CA GLN A 145 -7.48 -15.05 7.09
C GLN A 145 -6.70 -15.86 8.12
N VAL A 146 -5.49 -15.41 8.44
CA VAL A 146 -4.68 -15.99 9.52
C VAL A 146 -4.80 -15.17 10.79
N LYS A 147 -4.66 -15.83 11.94
CA LYS A 147 -4.92 -15.23 13.25
C LYS A 147 -3.76 -14.37 13.79
N SER A 148 -2.57 -14.47 13.22
CA SER A 148 -1.41 -13.70 13.68
C SER A 148 -0.49 -13.34 12.52
N LEU A 149 0.21 -12.21 12.67
CA LEU A 149 1.24 -11.77 11.74
C LEU A 149 2.38 -12.78 11.65
N GLU A 150 2.81 -13.32 12.78
CA GLU A 150 3.86 -14.34 12.84
C GLU A 150 3.51 -15.58 11.99
N LYS A 151 2.27 -16.07 12.10
CA LYS A 151 1.80 -17.19 11.27
C LYS A 151 1.87 -16.84 9.78
N LEU A 152 1.44 -15.64 9.41
CA LEU A 152 1.52 -15.19 8.02
C LEU A 152 2.96 -15.19 7.52
N LEU A 153 3.88 -14.58 8.27
CA LEU A 153 5.29 -14.48 7.91
C LEU A 153 5.95 -15.86 7.75
N ASN A 154 5.67 -16.79 8.68
CA ASN A 154 6.26 -18.13 8.69
C ASN A 154 5.73 -19.05 7.58
N THR A 155 4.59 -18.74 6.99
CA THR A 155 3.94 -19.62 6.00
C THR A 155 3.82 -19.01 4.60
N SER A 156 4.33 -17.80 4.39
CA SER A 156 4.33 -17.13 3.09
C SER A 156 5.67 -17.26 2.37
N ASP A 157 5.61 -17.47 1.05
CA ASP A 157 6.79 -17.36 0.17
C ASP A 157 7.09 -15.90 -0.20
N VAL A 158 6.04 -15.06 -0.23
CA VAL A 158 6.10 -13.63 -0.54
C VAL A 158 5.15 -12.88 0.39
N VAL A 159 5.56 -11.72 0.87
CA VAL A 159 4.74 -10.86 1.73
C VAL A 159 4.57 -9.48 1.10
N SER A 160 3.37 -8.93 1.18
CA SER A 160 3.06 -7.57 0.71
C SER A 160 2.25 -6.81 1.77
N LEU A 161 2.65 -5.55 2.03
CA LEU A 161 2.03 -4.68 3.03
C LEU A 161 1.11 -3.67 2.35
N HIS A 162 -0.12 -3.59 2.85
CA HIS A 162 -1.17 -2.68 2.39
C HIS A 162 -1.91 -2.04 3.56
N VAL A 163 -1.17 -1.66 4.59
CA VAL A 163 -1.68 -0.97 5.78
C VAL A 163 -1.38 0.53 5.72
N PRO A 164 -2.21 1.39 6.33
CA PRO A 164 -1.89 2.81 6.47
C PRO A 164 -0.72 3.00 7.43
N GLU A 165 -0.01 4.11 7.30
CA GLU A 165 1.00 4.55 8.27
C GLU A 165 0.30 5.06 9.53
N THR A 166 0.47 4.33 10.63
CA THR A 166 -0.07 4.65 11.94
C THR A 166 0.97 4.30 13.01
N PRO A 167 0.84 4.77 14.26
CA PRO A 167 1.72 4.35 15.35
C PRO A 167 1.77 2.84 15.56
N GLN A 168 0.71 2.10 15.21
CA GLN A 168 0.62 0.65 15.36
C GLN A 168 1.28 -0.11 14.19
N THR A 169 1.40 0.51 13.02
CA THR A 169 1.97 -0.11 11.83
C THR A 169 3.39 0.35 11.54
N GLN A 170 3.86 1.39 12.24
CA GLN A 170 5.23 1.86 12.15
C GLN A 170 6.18 0.74 12.60
N ASP A 171 7.19 0.44 11.80
CA ASP A 171 8.21 -0.59 12.06
C ASP A 171 7.65 -1.99 12.40
N MET A 172 6.42 -2.30 11.95
CA MET A 172 5.76 -3.58 12.22
C MET A 172 6.48 -4.78 11.62
N ILE A 173 7.33 -4.58 10.63
CA ILE A 173 8.23 -5.57 10.04
C ILE A 173 9.66 -5.07 10.23
N GLY A 174 10.44 -5.80 11.02
CA GLY A 174 11.82 -5.44 11.36
C GLY A 174 12.59 -6.66 11.87
N GLU A 175 13.86 -6.47 12.17
CA GLU A 175 14.66 -7.44 12.92
C GLU A 175 14.22 -7.40 14.40
N LYS A 176 13.95 -8.58 14.98
CA LYS A 176 13.75 -8.78 16.42
C LYS A 176 14.96 -9.43 17.04
#